data_ea15e6edeb20dfd3d4432546ffc3e842
#
_entry.id   ea15e6edeb20dfd3d4432546ffc3e842
#
_cell.length_a   1.000
_cell.length_b   1.000
_cell.length_c   1.000
_cell.angle_alpha   90.00
_cell.angle_beta   90.00
_cell.angle_gamma   90.00
#
_symmetry.space_group_name_H-M   'P 1'
#
loop_
_entity.id
_entity.type
_entity.pdbx_description
1 polymer ?
#
loop_
_entity_poly.entity_id
_entity_poly.type
_entity_poly.pdbx_seq_one_letter_code
_entity_poly.pdbx_strand_id
1 'polypeptide(L)'
;MSKAGGKRGATISSRGPVVAIIDDDAAVCESTRFLLETYDFEVRTYLNGADFLRDDPDIACLIVDYQLPGLNGLEFVLELRTRGSLVPAIMITATTDPAVERRAAELGIREVLQKPLSNHVLLRAVREELE
;
A
#
# COMPACT_ATOMS: atom_id res chain seq x y z
N MET A 1 -11.38 -20.80 8.93
CA MET A 1 -10.56 -20.46 8.92
C MET A 1 -9.73 -20.79 8.08
N SER A 2 -9.39 -21.35 7.99
CA SER A 2 -8.60 -21.75 7.11
C SER A 2 -8.26 -20.88 6.00
N LYS A 3 -9.15 -20.05 5.59
CA LYS A 3 -8.87 -19.12 4.57
C LYS A 3 -7.67 -18.26 4.92
N ALA A 4 -7.59 -17.81 6.15
CA ALA A 4 -6.44 -17.03 6.58
C ALA A 4 -5.16 -17.86 6.50
N GLY A 5 -5.23 -19.12 6.84
CA GLY A 5 -4.07 -19.98 6.73
C GLY A 5 -3.65 -20.21 5.30
N GLY A 6 -4.64 -20.36 4.39
CA GLY A 6 -4.31 -20.54 2.99
C GLY A 6 -3.70 -19.32 2.36
N LYS A 7 -4.16 -18.14 2.74
CA LYS A 7 -3.64 -16.91 2.16
C LYS A 7 -2.30 -16.50 2.76
N ARG A 8 -2.01 -16.95 3.95
CA ARG A 8 -0.81 -16.52 4.64
C ARG A 8 0.45 -16.85 3.85
N GLY A 9 0.44 -17.93 3.10
CA GLY A 9 1.58 -18.27 2.28
C GLY A 9 1.85 -17.33 1.14
N ALA A 10 0.82 -16.55 0.71
CA ALA A 10 0.98 -15.60 -0.39
C ALA A 10 1.53 -14.25 0.06
N THR A 11 1.60 -13.98 1.38
CA THR A 11 2.15 -12.74 1.92
C THR A 11 3.64 -12.65 1.67
N ILE A 12 4.31 -13.80 1.65
CA ILE A 12 5.72 -13.90 1.32
C ILE A 12 5.85 -14.90 0.19
N SER A 13 6.33 -14.44 -0.95
CA SER A 13 6.54 -15.29 -2.10
C SER A 13 7.99 -15.72 -2.19
N SER A 14 8.33 -16.46 -3.25
CA SER A 14 9.72 -16.86 -3.49
C SER A 14 10.62 -15.65 -3.71
N ARG A 15 10.05 -14.49 -4.07
CA ARG A 15 10.84 -13.26 -4.23
C ARG A 15 10.97 -12.47 -2.94
N GLY A 16 10.16 -12.76 -1.93
CA GLY A 16 10.17 -12.03 -0.68
C GLY A 16 8.78 -11.54 -0.32
N PRO A 17 8.68 -10.57 0.60
CA PRO A 17 7.37 -10.04 1.01
C PRO A 17 6.62 -9.40 -0.15
N VAL A 18 5.32 -9.56 -0.16
CA VAL A 18 4.47 -9.04 -1.23
C VAL A 18 3.98 -7.64 -0.86
N VAL A 19 4.28 -6.66 -1.71
CA VAL A 19 3.86 -5.27 -1.53
C VAL A 19 2.91 -4.90 -2.65
N ALA A 20 1.76 -4.34 -2.30
CA ALA A 20 0.81 -3.85 -3.30
C ALA A 20 0.93 -2.33 -3.41
N ILE A 21 0.78 -1.82 -4.63
CA ILE A 21 0.81 -0.39 -4.91
C ILE A 21 -0.49 -0.03 -5.61
N ILE A 22 -1.19 0.99 -5.08
CA ILE A 22 -2.36 1.53 -5.74
C ILE A 22 -2.08 2.98 -6.09
N ASP A 23 -1.99 3.27 -7.38
CA ASP A 23 -1.71 4.62 -7.88
C ASP A 23 -2.25 4.67 -9.32
N ASP A 24 -3.00 5.70 -9.67
CA ASP A 24 -3.59 5.78 -11.00
C ASP A 24 -2.58 6.17 -12.08
N ASP A 25 -1.36 6.50 -11.69
CA ASP A 25 -0.28 6.81 -12.64
C ASP A 25 0.54 5.54 -12.90
N ALA A 26 0.39 4.99 -14.09
CA ALA A 26 1.07 3.74 -14.44
C ALA A 26 2.60 3.88 -14.40
N ALA A 27 3.11 5.06 -14.74
CA ALA A 27 4.57 5.27 -14.71
C ALA A 27 5.08 5.24 -13.29
N VAL A 28 4.33 5.80 -12.34
CA VAL A 28 4.70 5.74 -10.92
C VAL A 28 4.68 4.30 -10.44
N CYS A 29 3.65 3.54 -10.82
CA CYS A 29 3.57 2.12 -10.47
C CYS A 29 4.81 1.37 -10.96
N GLU A 30 5.21 1.60 -12.21
CA GLU A 30 6.35 0.89 -12.77
C GLU A 30 7.66 1.27 -12.11
N SER A 31 7.88 2.54 -11.85
CA SER A 31 9.13 2.95 -11.22
C SER A 31 9.22 2.45 -9.78
N THR A 32 8.09 2.46 -9.06
CA THR A 32 8.06 1.94 -7.70
C THR A 32 8.24 0.42 -7.69
N ARG A 33 7.61 -0.27 -8.65
CA ARG A 33 7.82 -1.71 -8.79
C ARG A 33 9.29 -2.03 -9.01
N PHE A 34 9.93 -1.31 -9.93
CA PHE A 34 11.34 -1.56 -10.24
C PHE A 34 12.20 -1.38 -9.00
N LEU A 35 11.96 -0.30 -8.25
CA LEU A 35 12.69 -0.05 -7.03
C LEU A 35 12.57 -1.21 -6.05
N LEU A 36 11.34 -1.59 -5.74
CA LEU A 36 11.11 -2.59 -4.70
C LEU A 36 11.57 -3.98 -5.15
N GLU A 37 11.38 -4.33 -6.42
CA GLU A 37 11.85 -5.62 -6.91
C GLU A 37 13.37 -5.71 -6.86
N THR A 38 14.07 -4.59 -7.02
CA THR A 38 15.52 -4.55 -6.89
C THR A 38 15.97 -4.94 -5.49
N TYR A 39 15.13 -4.71 -4.50
CA TYR A 39 15.45 -5.01 -3.10
C TYR A 39 14.67 -6.23 -2.58
N ASP A 40 14.33 -7.13 -3.49
CA ASP A 40 13.81 -8.46 -3.15
C ASP A 40 12.40 -8.47 -2.59
N PHE A 41 11.56 -7.54 -3.03
CA PHE A 41 10.12 -7.58 -2.76
C PHE A 41 9.40 -8.09 -4.00
N GLU A 42 8.30 -8.79 -3.79
CA GLU A 42 7.37 -9.05 -4.88
C GLU A 42 6.36 -7.90 -4.90
N VAL A 43 6.01 -7.40 -6.09
CA VAL A 43 5.18 -6.21 -6.20
C VAL A 43 3.96 -6.48 -7.05
N ARG A 44 2.80 -6.03 -6.59
CA ARG A 44 1.56 -6.07 -7.34
C ARG A 44 1.04 -4.65 -7.48
N THR A 45 0.69 -4.25 -8.69
CA THR A 45 0.26 -2.88 -8.94
C THR A 45 -1.18 -2.82 -9.39
N TYR A 46 -1.88 -1.78 -8.96
CA TYR A 46 -3.29 -1.54 -9.28
C TYR A 46 -3.45 -0.07 -9.59
N LEU A 47 -4.23 0.24 -10.62
CA LEU A 47 -4.47 1.63 -11.01
C LEU A 47 -5.65 2.25 -10.26
N ASN A 48 -6.39 1.45 -9.51
CA ASN A 48 -7.51 1.95 -8.71
C ASN A 48 -7.83 0.95 -7.62
N GLY A 49 -8.63 1.39 -6.65
CA GLY A 49 -8.98 0.55 -5.52
C GLY A 49 -9.91 -0.59 -5.87
N ALA A 50 -10.78 -0.40 -6.87
CA ALA A 50 -11.73 -1.43 -7.25
C ALA A 50 -11.02 -2.68 -7.78
N ASP A 51 -9.97 -2.49 -8.58
CA ASP A 51 -9.21 -3.62 -9.09
C ASP A 51 -8.51 -4.37 -7.97
N PHE A 52 -7.97 -3.64 -6.97
CA PHE A 52 -7.38 -4.27 -5.81
C PHE A 52 -8.40 -5.10 -5.05
N LEU A 53 -9.58 -4.54 -4.80
CA LEU A 53 -10.61 -5.25 -4.03
C LEU A 53 -11.09 -6.49 -4.76
N ARG A 54 -11.19 -6.42 -6.09
CA ARG A 54 -11.62 -7.58 -6.89
C ARG A 54 -10.58 -8.69 -6.86
N ASP A 55 -9.31 -8.32 -6.94
CA ASP A 55 -8.21 -9.28 -6.91
C ASP A 55 -8.00 -9.85 -5.51
N ASP A 56 -8.28 -9.04 -4.50
CA ASP A 56 -8.17 -9.42 -3.09
C ASP A 56 -6.84 -10.12 -2.80
N PRO A 57 -5.71 -9.48 -3.11
CA PRO A 57 -4.41 -10.13 -2.93
C PRO A 57 -4.05 -10.25 -1.45
N ASP A 58 -3.28 -11.27 -1.13
CA ASP A 58 -2.73 -11.42 0.21
C ASP A 58 -1.38 -10.75 0.21
N ILE A 59 -1.24 -9.67 0.96
CA ILE A 59 -0.05 -8.81 0.91
C ILE A 59 0.47 -8.49 2.30
N ALA A 60 1.76 -8.19 2.36
CA ALA A 60 2.41 -7.82 3.61
C ALA A 60 2.35 -6.32 3.88
N CYS A 61 2.24 -5.50 2.84
CA CYS A 61 2.24 -4.05 2.97
C CYS A 61 1.53 -3.42 1.78
N LEU A 62 0.81 -2.33 2.02
CA LEU A 62 0.11 -1.58 0.98
C LEU A 62 0.69 -0.18 0.87
N ILE A 63 0.98 0.26 -0.36
CA ILE A 63 1.32 1.64 -0.65
C ILE A 63 0.16 2.21 -1.45
N VAL A 64 -0.48 3.25 -0.94
CA VAL A 64 -1.67 3.81 -1.57
C VAL A 64 -1.53 5.31 -1.74
N ASP A 65 -1.83 5.80 -2.96
CA ASP A 65 -1.87 7.23 -3.22
C ASP A 65 -3.14 7.81 -2.60
N TYR A 66 -3.02 8.96 -1.96
CA TYR A 66 -4.19 9.63 -1.42
C TYR A 66 -5.16 10.02 -2.54
N GLN A 67 -4.63 10.45 -3.69
CA GLN A 67 -5.48 10.91 -4.79
C GLN A 67 -5.73 9.80 -5.77
N LEU A 68 -6.90 9.19 -5.68
CA LEU A 68 -7.32 8.11 -6.56
C LEU A 68 -8.67 8.45 -7.16
N PRO A 69 -8.96 7.99 -8.38
CA PRO A 69 -10.30 8.17 -8.95
C PRO A 69 -11.32 7.39 -8.14
N GLY A 70 -12.46 8.00 -7.90
CA GLY A 70 -13.51 7.38 -7.09
C GLY A 70 -13.23 7.57 -5.62
N LEU A 71 -12.80 6.53 -4.93
CA LEU A 71 -12.43 6.62 -3.53
C LEU A 71 -11.01 7.18 -3.41
N ASN A 72 -10.80 8.15 -2.52
CA ASN A 72 -9.44 8.58 -2.24
C ASN A 72 -8.74 7.55 -1.34
N GLY A 73 -7.45 7.75 -1.09
CA GLY A 73 -6.67 6.78 -0.32
C GLY A 73 -7.20 6.53 1.08
N LEU A 74 -7.69 7.57 1.77
CA LEU A 74 -8.25 7.41 3.10
C LEU A 74 -9.53 6.58 3.06
N GLU A 75 -10.40 6.89 2.11
CA GLU A 75 -11.65 6.16 1.95
C GLU A 75 -11.37 4.70 1.59
N PHE A 76 -10.36 4.47 0.78
CA PHE A 76 -10.00 3.11 0.42
C PHE A 76 -9.51 2.31 1.62
N VAL A 77 -8.63 2.90 2.43
CA VAL A 77 -8.13 2.20 3.62
C VAL A 77 -9.24 1.98 4.62
N LEU A 78 -10.16 2.95 4.75
CA LEU A 78 -11.33 2.76 5.61
C LEU A 78 -12.12 1.53 5.15
N GLU A 79 -12.30 1.37 3.86
CA GLU A 79 -13.01 0.20 3.33
C GLU A 79 -12.28 -1.09 3.71
N LEU A 80 -10.95 -1.11 3.61
CA LEU A 80 -10.19 -2.29 4.00
C LEU A 80 -10.36 -2.60 5.49
N ARG A 81 -10.29 -1.58 6.34
CA ARG A 81 -10.45 -1.78 7.77
C ARG A 81 -11.84 -2.30 8.11
N THR A 82 -12.85 -1.76 7.42
CA THR A 82 -14.23 -2.20 7.60
C THR A 82 -14.40 -3.68 7.22
N ARG A 83 -13.64 -4.15 6.25
CA ARG A 83 -13.67 -5.56 5.83
C ARG A 83 -12.82 -6.45 6.73
N GLY A 84 -12.19 -5.88 7.74
CA GLY A 84 -11.40 -6.65 8.70
C GLY A 84 -9.92 -6.73 8.37
N SER A 85 -9.46 -6.08 7.32
CA SER A 85 -8.05 -6.11 6.98
C SER A 85 -7.28 -5.11 7.85
N LEU A 86 -6.20 -5.58 8.47
CA LEU A 86 -5.31 -4.74 9.25
C LEU A 86 -3.96 -4.59 8.57
N VAL A 87 -3.93 -4.75 7.25
CA VAL A 87 -2.67 -4.72 6.52
C VAL A 87 -1.94 -3.38 6.77
N PRO A 88 -0.63 -3.43 7.03
CA PRO A 88 0.14 -2.21 7.17
C PRO A 88 0.06 -1.37 5.89
N ALA A 89 -0.21 -0.08 6.03
CA ALA A 89 -0.40 0.80 4.88
C ALA A 89 0.47 2.03 5.00
N ILE A 90 1.04 2.43 3.86
CA ILE A 90 1.77 3.68 3.71
C ILE A 90 0.97 4.52 2.74
N MET A 91 0.65 5.77 3.11
CA MET A 91 -0.05 6.65 2.21
C MET A 91 0.89 7.70 1.65
N ILE A 92 0.76 7.96 0.34
CA ILE A 92 1.56 8.96 -0.35
C ILE A 92 0.64 10.08 -0.80
N THR A 93 1.02 11.32 -0.54
CA THR A 93 0.14 12.44 -0.84
C THR A 93 0.94 13.69 -1.22
N ALA A 94 0.34 14.52 -2.06
CA ALA A 94 0.89 15.84 -2.35
C ALA A 94 0.34 16.91 -1.41
N THR A 95 -0.69 16.59 -0.63
CA THR A 95 -1.28 17.59 0.26
C THR A 95 -0.49 17.73 1.56
N THR A 96 -0.47 18.94 2.10
CA THR A 96 0.11 19.21 3.40
C THR A 96 -0.94 19.43 4.48
N ASP A 97 -2.21 19.15 4.17
CA ASP A 97 -3.31 19.37 5.12
C ASP A 97 -3.17 18.44 6.32
N PRO A 98 -2.99 18.99 7.53
CA PRO A 98 -2.83 18.13 8.72
C PRO A 98 -4.03 17.25 9.00
N ALA A 99 -5.21 17.59 8.48
CA ALA A 99 -6.39 16.75 8.69
C ALA A 99 -6.20 15.38 8.02
N VAL A 100 -5.48 15.31 6.90
CA VAL A 100 -5.23 14.05 6.22
C VAL A 100 -4.38 13.14 7.11
N GLU A 101 -3.33 13.68 7.71
CA GLU A 101 -2.49 12.89 8.62
C GLU A 101 -3.26 12.40 9.83
N ARG A 102 -4.11 13.25 10.40
CA ARG A 102 -4.89 12.84 11.56
C ARG A 102 -5.83 11.69 11.20
N ARG A 103 -6.52 11.81 10.08
CA ARG A 103 -7.45 10.77 9.66
C ARG A 103 -6.72 9.47 9.31
N ALA A 104 -5.53 9.60 8.72
CA ALA A 104 -4.71 8.43 8.43
C ALA A 104 -4.34 7.71 9.73
N ALA A 105 -3.95 8.46 10.75
CA ALA A 105 -3.59 7.87 12.04
C ALA A 105 -4.76 7.12 12.66
N GLU A 106 -5.98 7.64 12.51
CA GLU A 106 -7.17 6.98 13.01
C GLU A 106 -7.41 5.64 12.35
N LEU A 107 -6.92 5.49 11.11
CA LEU A 107 -7.06 4.24 10.36
C LEU A 107 -5.86 3.32 10.55
N GLY A 108 -4.95 3.67 11.45
CA GLY A 108 -3.78 2.86 11.70
C GLY A 108 -2.68 3.03 10.65
N ILE A 109 -2.76 4.07 9.82
CA ILE A 109 -1.71 4.37 8.85
C ILE A 109 -0.64 5.17 9.56
N ARG A 110 0.52 4.56 9.79
CA ARG A 110 1.58 5.20 10.56
C ARG A 110 2.49 6.09 9.73
N GLU A 111 2.54 5.83 8.41
CA GLU A 111 3.43 6.58 7.52
C GLU A 111 2.62 7.28 6.46
N VAL A 112 2.69 8.62 6.46
CA VAL A 112 2.13 9.44 5.39
C VAL A 112 3.30 10.20 4.78
N LEU A 113 3.63 9.89 3.53
CA LEU A 113 4.81 10.45 2.88
C LEU A 113 4.40 11.46 1.83
N GLN A 114 5.11 12.58 1.77
CA GLN A 114 4.77 13.66 0.85
C GLN A 114 5.53 13.54 -0.46
N LYS A 115 4.84 13.84 -1.57
CA LYS A 115 5.46 13.95 -2.88
C LYS A 115 6.20 15.29 -2.96
N PRO A 116 7.32 15.35 -3.66
CA PRO A 116 8.00 14.27 -4.39
C PRO A 116 8.74 13.35 -3.42
N LEU A 117 8.75 12.07 -3.73
CA LEU A 117 9.22 11.05 -2.81
C LEU A 117 10.54 10.47 -3.30
N SER A 118 11.54 10.41 -2.44
CA SER A 118 12.79 9.78 -2.81
C SER A 118 12.68 8.26 -2.64
N ASN A 119 13.45 7.54 -3.46
CA ASN A 119 13.49 6.09 -3.37
C ASN A 119 13.92 5.62 -2.00
N HIS A 120 14.87 6.34 -1.40
CA HIS A 120 15.40 5.98 -0.10
C HIS A 120 14.32 6.06 0.99
N VAL A 121 13.51 7.10 0.96
CA VAL A 121 12.45 7.29 1.95
C VAL A 121 11.40 6.20 1.82
N LEU A 122 11.00 5.89 0.59
CA LEU A 122 9.99 4.87 0.36
C LEU A 122 10.47 3.49 0.79
N LEU A 123 11.70 3.14 0.42
CA LEU A 123 12.25 1.84 0.77
C LEU A 123 12.34 1.68 2.29
N ARG A 124 12.78 2.73 2.99
CA ARG A 124 12.86 2.70 4.44
C ARG A 124 11.49 2.50 5.07
N ALA A 125 10.47 3.23 4.56
CA ALA A 125 9.12 3.13 5.11
C ALA A 125 8.56 1.72 4.94
N VAL A 126 8.77 1.10 3.77
CA VAL A 126 8.31 -0.27 3.54
C VAL A 126 8.99 -1.23 4.52
N ARG A 127 10.29 -1.09 4.69
CA ARG A 127 11.02 -1.98 5.61
C ARG A 127 10.55 -1.83 7.04
N GLU A 128 10.26 -0.61 7.46
CA GLU A 128 9.78 -0.36 8.82
C GLU A 128 8.41 -0.97 9.05
N GLU A 129 7.53 -0.96 8.04
CA GLU A 129 6.21 -1.55 8.20
C GLU A 129 6.27 -3.07 8.30
N LEU A 130 7.32 -3.68 7.78
CA LEU A 130 7.44 -5.14 7.78
C LEU A 130 8.20 -5.69 8.99
N GLU A 131 8.69 -4.82 9.84
CA GLU A 131 9.40 -5.25 11.06
C GLU A 131 8.47 -5.70 12.15
#